data_bb0f7865dddb3cf39a05567456fec7bc
#
_entry.id   bb0f7865dddb3cf39a05567456fec7bc
#
_cell.length_a   1.000
_cell.length_b   1.000
_cell.length_c   1.000
_cell.angle_alpha   90.00
_cell.angle_beta   90.00
_cell.angle_gamma   90.00
#
_symmetry.space_group_name_H-M   'P 1'
#
loop_
_entity.id
_entity.type
_entity.pdbx_description
1 polymer ?
#
loop_
_entity_poly.entity_id
_entity_poly.type
_entity_poly.pdbx_seq_one_letter_code
_entity_poly.pdbx_strand_id
1 'polypeptide(L)'
;MNTMPTAKTLMLLLCLLSVAAQAQDPAASETEQNESAASSQANNPLANFTAFNLHNYYIPELSGPVEETANSFILRYAKPFGKWLMRASLPFNRTPTGISMTESGLGDLDVFFAYLFDTGNPGRSFGIGPQFVFPTATEDATGTGKYQVGLAAVYFDATSAQFQWGGLLTYRTDVGGDSDRAKTSVFAAQPFYFMQMGGGYYLRGAPVWVFDLENDTYHIPVGLGIGKVFKSGNTVFNVFAEPQFTILHKGDGQPQFQLFVGFNMQFK
;
A
#
# COMPACT_ATOMS: atom_id res chain seq x y z
N MET A 1 18.81 -13.93 51.85
CA MET A 1 17.50 -13.56 52.42
C MET A 1 16.83 -12.66 51.43
N ASN A 2 15.91 -13.27 50.62
CA ASN A 2 15.10 -12.60 49.60
C ASN A 2 13.81 -12.09 50.23
N THR A 3 13.58 -10.82 50.27
CA THR A 3 12.26 -10.25 50.62
C THR A 3 11.50 -9.94 49.33
N MET A 4 10.42 -10.71 49.09
CA MET A 4 9.42 -10.42 48.08
C MET A 4 8.65 -9.12 48.42
N PRO A 5 8.35 -8.26 47.45
CA PRO A 5 7.46 -7.13 47.69
C PRO A 5 6.01 -7.59 47.81
N THR A 6 5.35 -7.09 48.84
CA THR A 6 3.99 -7.44 49.24
C THR A 6 2.94 -6.92 48.27
N ALA A 7 1.86 -7.71 48.13
CA ALA A 7 0.70 -7.56 47.22
C ALA A 7 -0.18 -6.28 47.42
N LYS A 8 0.31 -5.22 48.06
CA LYS A 8 -0.43 -3.97 48.29
C LYS A 8 -0.20 -2.88 47.24
N THR A 9 0.79 -3.03 46.34
CA THR A 9 1.09 -2.01 45.32
C THR A 9 0.38 -2.25 43.96
N LEU A 10 -0.30 -3.39 43.79
CA LEU A 10 -1.03 -3.73 42.56
C LEU A 10 -2.51 -3.30 42.56
N MET A 11 -3.01 -2.75 43.68
CA MET A 11 -4.44 -2.39 43.80
C MET A 11 -4.74 -0.90 43.58
N LEU A 12 -3.74 -0.06 43.31
CA LEU A 12 -3.94 1.39 43.14
C LEU A 12 -3.93 1.86 41.66
N LEU A 13 -3.78 0.94 40.70
CA LEU A 13 -3.78 1.30 39.24
C LEU A 13 -5.10 0.93 38.53
N LEU A 14 -6.10 0.42 39.21
CA LEU A 14 -7.37 -0.04 38.61
C LEU A 14 -8.57 0.87 38.87
N CYS A 15 -8.41 2.02 39.49
CA CYS A 15 -9.53 2.90 39.90
C CYS A 15 -9.57 4.28 39.19
N LEU A 16 -9.00 4.45 37.99
CA LEU A 16 -9.10 5.70 37.24
C LEU A 16 -9.69 5.52 35.81
N LEU A 17 -10.54 4.54 35.61
CA LEU A 17 -11.47 4.49 34.47
C LEU A 17 -12.87 4.89 34.93
N SER A 18 -13.02 6.11 35.45
CA SER A 18 -14.31 6.76 35.52
C SER A 18 -14.73 7.14 34.11
N VAL A 19 -15.61 6.34 33.54
CA VAL A 19 -16.34 6.65 32.30
C VAL A 19 -17.14 7.93 32.54
N ALA A 20 -16.62 9.06 32.15
CA ALA A 20 -17.43 10.25 31.94
C ALA A 20 -18.31 9.93 30.71
N ALA A 21 -19.57 9.61 30.94
CA ALA A 21 -20.60 9.62 29.91
C ALA A 21 -20.77 11.09 29.51
N GLN A 22 -19.98 11.54 28.52
CA GLN A 22 -20.20 12.81 27.85
C GLN A 22 -21.44 12.61 26.97
N ALA A 23 -22.46 13.44 27.22
CA ALA A 23 -23.56 13.59 26.29
C ALA A 23 -22.96 14.07 24.96
N GLN A 24 -22.97 13.20 23.94
CA GLN A 24 -22.49 13.51 22.61
C GLN A 24 -23.41 14.58 22.03
N ASP A 25 -22.84 15.72 21.65
CA ASP A 25 -23.52 16.76 20.89
C ASP A 25 -23.91 16.16 19.52
N PRO A 26 -25.20 16.18 19.12
CA PRO A 26 -25.64 15.63 17.84
C PRO A 26 -24.88 16.21 16.63
N ALA A 27 -24.50 17.49 16.68
CA ALA A 27 -23.71 18.14 15.63
C ALA A 27 -22.27 17.59 15.56
N ALA A 28 -21.66 17.23 16.70
CA ALA A 28 -20.35 16.61 16.73
C ALA A 28 -20.40 15.18 16.14
N SER A 29 -21.48 14.44 16.40
CA SER A 29 -21.64 13.08 15.86
C SER A 29 -21.85 13.06 14.34
N GLU A 30 -22.55 14.02 13.77
CA GLU A 30 -22.71 14.16 12.32
C GLU A 30 -21.38 14.55 11.63
N THR A 31 -20.59 15.39 12.26
CA THR A 31 -19.27 15.78 11.75
C THR A 31 -18.31 14.60 11.74
N GLU A 32 -18.25 13.82 12.82
CA GLU A 32 -17.43 12.61 12.92
C GLU A 32 -17.85 11.51 11.90
N GLN A 33 -19.14 11.35 11.67
CA GLN A 33 -19.66 10.41 10.68
C GLN A 33 -19.29 10.83 9.25
N ASN A 34 -19.38 12.11 8.94
CA ASN A 34 -18.99 12.65 7.63
C ASN A 34 -17.48 12.55 7.38
N GLU A 35 -16.64 12.77 8.40
CA GLU A 35 -15.19 12.58 8.33
C GLU A 35 -14.81 11.11 8.17
N SER A 36 -15.48 10.21 8.86
CA SER A 36 -15.27 8.76 8.72
C SER A 36 -15.66 8.26 7.33
N ALA A 37 -16.77 8.74 6.76
CA ALA A 37 -17.18 8.42 5.41
C ALA A 37 -16.19 8.96 4.36
N ALA A 38 -15.69 10.18 4.54
CA ALA A 38 -14.67 10.76 3.68
C ALA A 38 -13.34 9.99 3.75
N SER A 39 -12.93 9.56 4.95
CA SER A 39 -11.73 8.74 5.16
C SER A 39 -11.85 7.36 4.52
N SER A 40 -13.02 6.73 4.64
CA SER A 40 -13.31 5.46 3.99
C SER A 40 -13.20 5.55 2.47
N GLN A 41 -13.76 6.59 1.88
CA GLN A 41 -13.66 6.83 0.44
C GLN A 41 -12.23 7.14 -0.01
N ALA A 42 -11.46 7.89 0.79
CA ALA A 42 -10.07 8.21 0.49
C ALA A 42 -9.14 6.99 0.50
N ASN A 43 -9.49 5.96 1.25
CA ASN A 43 -8.73 4.71 1.32
C ASN A 43 -9.19 3.67 0.26
N ASN A 44 -10.32 3.88 -0.40
CA ASN A 44 -10.82 2.97 -1.44
C ASN A 44 -9.99 3.10 -2.72
N PRO A 45 -9.22 2.07 -3.14
CA PRO A 45 -8.41 2.13 -4.36
C PRO A 45 -9.25 2.17 -5.65
N LEU A 46 -10.54 1.87 -5.56
CA LEU A 46 -11.52 1.89 -6.67
C LEU A 46 -12.49 3.07 -6.57
N ALA A 47 -12.22 4.07 -5.71
CA ALA A 47 -13.08 5.23 -5.57
C ALA A 47 -13.18 6.02 -6.89
N ASN A 48 -14.36 6.59 -7.15
CA ASN A 48 -14.63 7.37 -8.35
C ASN A 48 -14.06 8.80 -8.26
N PHE A 49 -12.73 8.89 -8.03
CA PHE A 49 -11.96 10.13 -7.98
C PHE A 49 -10.75 10.04 -8.90
N THR A 50 -10.40 11.17 -9.52
CA THR A 50 -9.06 11.32 -10.08
C THR A 50 -8.08 11.42 -8.91
N ALA A 51 -7.03 10.63 -8.93
CA ALA A 51 -6.04 10.62 -7.86
C ALA A 51 -4.62 10.78 -8.41
N PHE A 52 -3.81 11.53 -7.66
CA PHE A 52 -2.38 11.63 -7.86
C PHE A 52 -1.68 11.26 -6.56
N ASN A 53 -0.81 10.26 -6.59
CA ASN A 53 -0.20 9.70 -5.40
C ASN A 53 1.33 9.76 -5.53
N LEU A 54 1.98 10.19 -4.47
CA LEU A 54 3.42 10.14 -4.26
C LEU A 54 3.69 9.09 -3.19
N HIS A 55 4.29 7.98 -3.59
CA HIS A 55 4.61 6.87 -2.71
C HIS A 55 6.11 6.66 -2.65
N ASN A 56 6.63 6.29 -1.49
CA ASN A 56 8.03 5.93 -1.35
C ASN A 56 8.18 4.70 -0.48
N TYR A 57 8.97 3.74 -0.96
CA TYR A 57 9.47 2.61 -0.21
C TYR A 57 10.95 2.84 0.04
N TYR A 58 11.31 3.17 1.27
CA TYR A 58 12.70 3.20 1.72
C TYR A 58 13.05 1.84 2.31
N ILE A 59 14.07 1.18 1.77
CA ILE A 59 14.46 -0.19 2.08
C ILE A 59 15.90 -0.16 2.58
N PRO A 60 16.12 0.02 3.89
CA PRO A 60 17.48 0.08 4.48
C PRO A 60 18.14 -1.29 4.62
N GLU A 61 17.37 -2.38 4.56
CA GLU A 61 17.87 -3.73 4.82
C GLU A 61 17.34 -4.72 3.79
N LEU A 62 18.29 -5.41 3.15
CA LEU A 62 18.05 -6.47 2.18
C LEU A 62 18.66 -7.79 2.68
N SER A 63 18.10 -8.91 2.23
CA SER A 63 18.65 -10.24 2.52
C SER A 63 19.93 -10.51 1.73
N GLY A 64 20.79 -11.43 2.25
CA GLY A 64 22.03 -11.82 1.61
C GLY A 64 23.17 -10.80 1.81
N PRO A 65 24.22 -10.83 0.99
CA PRO A 65 25.42 -10.04 1.17
C PRO A 65 25.32 -8.60 0.61
N VAL A 66 24.12 -8.00 0.63
CA VAL A 66 23.86 -6.65 0.12
C VAL A 66 23.96 -5.65 1.27
N GLU A 67 24.93 -4.75 1.23
CA GLU A 67 25.16 -3.71 2.27
C GLU A 67 24.47 -2.38 1.93
N GLU A 68 24.10 -2.18 0.65
CA GLU A 68 23.49 -0.95 0.16
C GLU A 68 21.98 -0.91 0.38
N THR A 69 21.45 0.29 0.54
CA THR A 69 20.01 0.52 0.67
C THR A 69 19.33 0.60 -0.68
N ALA A 70 18.09 0.14 -0.76
CA ALA A 70 17.24 0.35 -1.92
C ALA A 70 16.17 1.42 -1.63
N ASN A 71 15.66 2.04 -2.68
CA ASN A 71 14.55 2.98 -2.60
C ASN A 71 13.70 2.92 -3.86
N SER A 72 12.39 3.04 -3.72
CA SER A 72 11.47 3.18 -4.84
C SER A 72 10.49 4.32 -4.58
N PHE A 73 10.67 5.43 -5.30
CA PHE A 73 9.74 6.54 -5.30
C PHE A 73 8.80 6.39 -6.49
N ILE A 74 7.49 6.36 -6.25
CA ILE A 74 6.49 6.02 -7.27
C ILE A 74 5.53 7.19 -7.45
N LEU A 75 5.45 7.71 -8.67
CA LEU A 75 4.37 8.58 -9.12
C LEU A 75 3.22 7.70 -9.60
N ARG A 76 2.01 7.90 -9.05
CA ARG A 76 0.81 7.21 -9.49
C ARG A 76 -0.26 8.19 -9.90
N TYR A 77 -0.89 7.89 -11.01
CA TYR A 77 -2.08 8.59 -11.49
C TYR A 77 -3.21 7.60 -11.68
N ALA A 78 -4.36 7.87 -11.09
CA ALA A 78 -5.56 7.07 -11.26
C ALA A 78 -6.70 7.94 -11.76
N LYS A 79 -7.43 7.44 -12.76
CA LYS A 79 -8.56 8.14 -13.36
C LYS A 79 -9.71 7.19 -13.66
N PRO A 80 -10.90 7.43 -13.10
CA PRO A 80 -12.11 6.75 -13.49
C PRO A 80 -12.66 7.29 -14.82
N PHE A 81 -13.26 6.42 -15.63
CA PHE A 81 -13.99 6.77 -16.84
C PHE A 81 -15.09 5.71 -17.11
N GLY A 82 -16.33 6.13 -16.91
CA GLY A 82 -17.47 5.20 -16.95
C GLY A 82 -17.33 4.10 -15.89
N LYS A 83 -17.37 2.83 -16.33
CA LYS A 83 -17.17 1.67 -15.45
C LYS A 83 -15.71 1.20 -15.37
N TRP A 84 -14.79 1.96 -15.91
CA TRP A 84 -13.37 1.64 -15.87
C TRP A 84 -12.62 2.56 -14.95
N LEU A 85 -11.61 2.02 -14.28
CA LEU A 85 -10.56 2.76 -13.60
C LEU A 85 -9.23 2.43 -14.27
N MET A 86 -8.49 3.45 -14.69
CA MET A 86 -7.10 3.34 -15.11
C MET A 86 -6.19 3.73 -13.95
N ARG A 87 -5.10 3.01 -13.74
CA ARG A 87 -4.00 3.42 -12.86
C ARG A 87 -2.66 3.25 -13.58
N ALA A 88 -1.90 4.33 -13.69
CA ALA A 88 -0.53 4.35 -14.17
C ALA A 88 0.43 4.59 -12.98
N SER A 89 1.54 3.88 -12.95
CA SER A 89 2.56 3.98 -11.90
C SER A 89 3.94 4.03 -12.57
N LEU A 90 4.68 5.10 -12.30
CA LEU A 90 6.05 5.28 -12.79
C LEU A 90 6.99 5.34 -11.59
N PRO A 91 7.83 4.32 -11.35
CA PRO A 91 8.80 4.34 -10.28
C PRO A 91 10.07 5.10 -10.69
N PHE A 92 10.72 5.70 -9.70
CA PHE A 92 12.11 6.10 -9.73
C PHE A 92 12.83 5.26 -8.68
N ASN A 93 13.71 4.37 -9.14
CA ASN A 93 14.35 3.37 -8.30
C ASN A 93 15.80 3.72 -8.02
N ARG A 94 16.26 3.40 -6.82
CA ARG A 94 17.66 3.19 -6.48
C ARG A 94 17.82 1.73 -6.12
N THR A 95 18.60 1.00 -6.91
CA THR A 95 18.74 -0.46 -6.84
C THR A 95 20.20 -0.82 -6.59
N PRO A 96 20.52 -1.62 -5.56
CA PRO A 96 21.82 -2.23 -5.39
C PRO A 96 22.19 -3.13 -6.59
N THR A 97 23.40 -2.97 -7.12
CA THR A 97 23.95 -3.76 -8.23
C THR A 97 25.15 -4.62 -7.81
N GLY A 98 25.52 -4.55 -6.55
CA GLY A 98 26.62 -5.30 -5.95
C GLY A 98 26.71 -5.05 -4.46
N ILE A 99 27.79 -5.45 -3.81
CA ILE A 99 27.96 -5.31 -2.36
C ILE A 99 27.91 -3.84 -1.94
N SER A 100 28.53 -2.94 -2.70
CA SER A 100 28.64 -1.51 -2.38
C SER A 100 28.41 -0.63 -3.62
N MET A 101 27.57 -1.06 -4.56
CA MET A 101 27.22 -0.33 -5.77
C MET A 101 25.72 -0.19 -5.91
N THR A 102 25.27 0.95 -6.42
CA THR A 102 23.86 1.23 -6.71
C THR A 102 23.72 1.95 -8.03
N GLU A 103 22.63 1.67 -8.71
CA GLU A 103 22.16 2.46 -9.87
C GLU A 103 20.84 3.14 -9.53
N SER A 104 20.61 4.31 -10.10
CA SER A 104 19.39 5.08 -9.89
C SER A 104 18.85 5.60 -11.21
N GLY A 105 17.56 5.40 -11.44
CA GLY A 105 16.92 5.83 -12.66
C GLY A 105 15.40 5.62 -12.62
N LEU A 106 14.73 6.01 -13.70
CA LEU A 106 13.34 5.63 -13.91
C LEU A 106 13.24 4.10 -14.02
N GLY A 107 12.17 3.56 -13.51
CA GLY A 107 11.83 2.16 -13.71
C GLY A 107 10.79 1.96 -14.81
N ASP A 108 10.25 0.77 -14.89
CA ASP A 108 9.25 0.40 -15.89
C ASP A 108 7.88 0.99 -15.55
N LEU A 109 7.22 1.59 -16.56
CA LEU A 109 5.86 2.11 -16.45
C LEU A 109 4.87 0.94 -16.33
N ASP A 110 4.15 0.88 -15.23
CA ASP A 110 3.06 -0.08 -14.99
C ASP A 110 1.70 0.60 -15.15
N VAL A 111 0.85 0.04 -16.00
CA VAL A 111 -0.52 0.53 -16.23
C VAL A 111 -1.50 -0.61 -16.12
N PHE A 112 -2.52 -0.46 -15.28
CA PHE A 112 -3.63 -1.38 -15.31
C PHE A 112 -4.97 -0.68 -15.48
N PHE A 113 -5.93 -1.43 -15.99
CA PHE A 113 -7.32 -1.05 -16.12
C PHE A 113 -8.16 -2.02 -15.30
N ALA A 114 -9.11 -1.52 -14.53
CA ALA A 114 -10.06 -2.34 -13.81
C ALA A 114 -11.48 -1.99 -14.25
N TYR A 115 -12.20 -2.97 -14.78
CA TYR A 115 -13.64 -2.86 -15.00
C TYR A 115 -14.35 -3.04 -13.67
N LEU A 116 -15.16 -2.06 -13.27
CA LEU A 116 -15.86 -2.04 -11.99
C LEU A 116 -17.23 -2.73 -12.16
N PHE A 117 -17.43 -3.80 -11.42
CA PHE A 117 -18.67 -4.54 -11.39
C PHE A 117 -19.62 -3.95 -10.34
N ASP A 118 -20.90 -4.00 -10.65
CA ASP A 118 -21.91 -3.73 -9.65
C ASP A 118 -21.97 -4.90 -8.66
N THR A 119 -21.66 -4.60 -7.41
CA THR A 119 -21.67 -5.60 -6.34
C THR A 119 -23.03 -5.73 -5.64
N GLY A 120 -24.01 -4.89 -6.03
CA GLY A 120 -25.31 -4.80 -5.33
C GLY A 120 -25.23 -4.19 -3.93
N ASN A 121 -24.02 -3.78 -3.47
CA ASN A 121 -23.79 -3.16 -2.18
C ASN A 121 -22.86 -1.95 -2.36
N PRO A 122 -23.30 -0.72 -2.04
CA PRO A 122 -22.51 0.49 -2.22
C PRO A 122 -21.25 0.55 -1.34
N GLY A 123 -21.21 -0.24 -0.25
CA GLY A 123 -20.01 -0.37 0.61
C GLY A 123 -18.96 -1.33 0.05
N ARG A 124 -19.22 -2.01 -1.07
CA ARG A 124 -18.30 -2.94 -1.69
C ARG A 124 -17.91 -2.51 -3.08
N SER A 125 -16.65 -2.69 -3.42
CA SER A 125 -16.14 -2.42 -4.76
C SER A 125 -15.34 -3.64 -5.25
N PHE A 126 -15.56 -4.02 -6.50
CA PHE A 126 -14.80 -5.06 -7.16
C PHE A 126 -14.46 -4.63 -8.58
N GLY A 127 -13.23 -4.82 -8.98
CA GLY A 127 -12.76 -4.55 -10.32
C GLY A 127 -11.72 -5.54 -10.78
N ILE A 128 -11.74 -5.86 -12.08
CA ILE A 128 -10.74 -6.73 -12.71
C ILE A 128 -10.43 -6.22 -14.11
N GLY A 129 -9.22 -6.41 -14.58
CA GLY A 129 -8.86 -6.09 -15.93
C GLY A 129 -7.38 -6.26 -16.25
N PRO A 130 -6.97 -5.88 -17.47
CA PRO A 130 -5.62 -6.08 -17.94
C PRO A 130 -4.60 -5.17 -17.26
N GLN A 131 -3.38 -5.69 -17.13
CA GLN A 131 -2.19 -4.97 -16.69
C GLN A 131 -1.13 -5.04 -17.79
N PHE A 132 -0.41 -3.93 -17.98
CA PHE A 132 0.68 -3.80 -18.94
C PHE A 132 1.89 -3.16 -18.28
N VAL A 133 3.08 -3.67 -18.57
CA VAL A 133 4.35 -3.04 -18.16
C VAL A 133 5.15 -2.72 -19.40
N PHE A 134 5.67 -1.50 -19.45
CA PHE A 134 6.47 -0.99 -20.54
C PHE A 134 7.91 -0.81 -20.07
N PRO A 135 8.92 -1.27 -20.84
CA PRO A 135 10.32 -1.16 -20.47
C PRO A 135 10.83 0.28 -20.66
N THR A 136 10.44 1.16 -19.74
CA THR A 136 10.78 2.59 -19.76
C THR A 136 11.94 2.92 -18.82
N ALA A 137 12.54 1.91 -18.20
CA ALA A 137 13.68 2.09 -17.30
C ALA A 137 14.85 2.77 -18.04
N THR A 138 15.54 3.67 -17.33
CA THR A 138 16.70 4.38 -17.88
C THR A 138 18.02 3.67 -17.60
N GLU A 139 18.03 2.77 -16.62
CA GLU A 139 19.19 1.98 -16.21
C GLU A 139 18.80 0.50 -16.11
N ASP A 140 19.74 -0.38 -16.39
CA ASP A 140 19.50 -1.83 -16.40
C ASP A 140 18.99 -2.37 -15.06
N ALA A 141 19.50 -1.87 -13.96
CA ALA A 141 19.10 -2.31 -12.62
C ALA A 141 17.77 -1.72 -12.14
N THR A 142 17.21 -0.75 -12.86
CA THR A 142 15.97 -0.07 -12.43
C THR A 142 14.72 -0.59 -13.12
N GLY A 143 14.86 -1.50 -14.11
CA GLY A 143 13.76 -2.12 -14.83
C GLY A 143 14.07 -3.51 -15.37
N THR A 144 13.09 -4.11 -16.00
CA THR A 144 13.18 -5.50 -16.50
C THR A 144 13.65 -5.59 -17.96
N GLY A 145 13.54 -4.51 -18.73
CA GLY A 145 13.80 -4.51 -20.18
C GLY A 145 12.74 -5.27 -20.97
N LYS A 146 11.62 -5.68 -20.35
CA LYS A 146 10.58 -6.53 -20.94
C LYS A 146 9.24 -5.81 -21.03
N TYR A 147 8.54 -6.01 -22.14
CA TYR A 147 7.10 -5.77 -22.21
C TYR A 147 6.40 -6.90 -21.47
N GLN A 148 5.52 -6.56 -20.53
CA GLN A 148 4.77 -7.55 -19.78
C GLN A 148 3.28 -7.31 -19.94
N VAL A 149 2.51 -8.40 -19.92
CA VAL A 149 1.05 -8.38 -19.89
C VAL A 149 0.57 -9.21 -18.70
N GLY A 150 -0.58 -8.84 -18.18
CA GLY A 150 -1.12 -9.51 -17.02
C GLY A 150 -2.55 -9.12 -16.70
N LEU A 151 -2.97 -9.48 -15.51
CA LEU A 151 -4.28 -9.19 -14.95
C LEU A 151 -4.14 -8.57 -13.56
N ALA A 152 -5.02 -7.66 -13.24
CA ALA A 152 -5.18 -7.09 -11.91
C ALA A 152 -6.63 -7.27 -11.44
N ALA A 153 -6.82 -7.77 -10.22
CA ALA A 153 -8.14 -7.91 -9.58
C ALA A 153 -8.11 -7.21 -8.21
N VAL A 154 -9.07 -6.33 -7.98
CA VAL A 154 -9.16 -5.51 -6.75
C VAL A 154 -10.51 -5.72 -6.09
N TYR A 155 -10.51 -5.98 -4.80
CA TYR A 155 -11.70 -5.99 -3.96
C TYR A 155 -11.52 -5.03 -2.80
N PHE A 156 -12.58 -4.32 -2.43
CA PHE A 156 -12.61 -3.44 -1.26
C PHE A 156 -13.97 -3.51 -0.57
N ASP A 157 -13.97 -3.73 0.73
CA ASP A 157 -15.15 -3.74 1.60
C ASP A 157 -15.07 -2.60 2.61
N ALA A 158 -15.97 -1.65 2.51
CA ALA A 158 -16.19 -0.52 3.40
C ALA A 158 -17.61 -0.54 3.96
N THR A 159 -18.21 -1.71 4.12
CA THR A 159 -19.54 -1.85 4.75
C THR A 159 -19.52 -1.47 6.21
N SER A 160 -18.38 -1.59 6.89
CA SER A 160 -18.12 -1.01 8.21
C SER A 160 -17.46 0.35 8.07
N ALA A 161 -18.02 1.38 8.70
CA ALA A 161 -17.41 2.70 8.74
C ALA A 161 -16.10 2.70 9.54
N GLN A 162 -15.94 1.80 10.53
CA GLN A 162 -14.78 1.74 11.40
C GLN A 162 -13.66 0.87 10.81
N PHE A 163 -13.99 -0.23 10.14
CA PHE A 163 -13.00 -1.17 9.61
C PHE A 163 -13.28 -1.47 8.15
N GLN A 164 -12.31 -1.13 7.30
CA GLN A 164 -12.35 -1.44 5.87
C GLN A 164 -11.19 -2.40 5.55
N TRP A 165 -11.41 -3.26 4.58
CA TRP A 165 -10.40 -4.21 4.15
C TRP A 165 -10.56 -4.60 2.68
N GLY A 166 -9.56 -5.23 2.15
CA GLY A 166 -9.59 -5.70 0.77
C GLY A 166 -8.26 -6.25 0.32
N GLY A 167 -8.10 -6.33 -1.00
CA GLY A 167 -6.87 -6.80 -1.60
C GLY A 167 -6.77 -6.45 -3.08
N LEU A 168 -5.54 -6.36 -3.55
CA LEU A 168 -5.17 -6.31 -4.95
C LEU A 168 -4.36 -7.56 -5.26
N LEU A 169 -4.78 -8.33 -6.25
CA LEU A 169 -4.03 -9.43 -6.83
C LEU A 169 -3.58 -9.04 -8.23
N THR A 170 -2.33 -9.30 -8.55
CA THR A 170 -1.80 -9.09 -9.89
C THR A 170 -0.96 -10.30 -10.32
N TYR A 171 -1.06 -10.62 -11.60
CA TYR A 171 -0.14 -11.56 -12.25
C TYR A 171 0.30 -10.94 -13.57
N ARG A 172 1.60 -10.98 -13.85
CA ARG A 172 2.17 -10.51 -15.11
C ARG A 172 3.32 -11.38 -15.56
N THR A 173 3.48 -11.52 -16.87
CA THR A 173 4.59 -12.23 -17.52
C THR A 173 5.06 -11.46 -18.73
N ASP A 174 6.32 -11.66 -19.14
CA ASP A 174 6.86 -11.03 -20.33
C ASP A 174 6.25 -11.62 -21.62
N VAL A 175 6.13 -10.76 -22.61
CA VAL A 175 5.67 -11.11 -23.98
C VAL A 175 6.63 -10.64 -25.04
N GLY A 176 7.75 -10.01 -24.68
CA GLY A 176 8.78 -9.50 -25.59
C GLY A 176 9.68 -8.49 -24.91
N GLY A 177 10.57 -7.88 -25.65
CA GLY A 177 11.55 -6.91 -25.18
C GLY A 177 12.98 -7.36 -25.45
N ASP A 178 13.93 -6.89 -24.66
CA ASP A 178 15.35 -7.19 -24.81
C ASP A 178 15.61 -8.69 -24.55
N SER A 179 16.21 -9.38 -25.53
CA SER A 179 16.52 -10.82 -25.48
C SER A 179 17.57 -11.17 -24.44
N ASP A 180 18.47 -10.23 -24.12
CA ASP A 180 19.58 -10.45 -23.20
C ASP A 180 19.17 -10.28 -21.73
N ARG A 181 17.93 -9.82 -21.49
CA ARG A 181 17.35 -9.69 -20.16
C ARG A 181 16.59 -10.95 -19.75
N ALA A 182 16.63 -11.27 -18.46
CA ALA A 182 15.90 -12.41 -17.88
C ALA A 182 14.40 -12.32 -18.18
N LYS A 183 13.75 -13.45 -18.32
CA LYS A 183 12.28 -13.55 -18.38
C LYS A 183 11.66 -13.08 -17.07
N THR A 184 10.40 -12.73 -17.13
CA THR A 184 9.64 -12.28 -15.97
C THR A 184 8.32 -13.04 -15.84
N SER A 185 8.02 -13.50 -14.66
CA SER A 185 6.73 -14.09 -14.30
C SER A 185 6.48 -13.78 -12.82
N VAL A 186 5.64 -12.79 -12.54
CA VAL A 186 5.46 -12.25 -11.17
C VAL A 186 4.00 -12.29 -10.78
N PHE A 187 3.72 -12.96 -9.66
CA PHE A 187 2.47 -12.85 -8.93
C PHE A 187 2.66 -11.94 -7.72
N ALA A 188 1.72 -11.01 -7.49
CA ALA A 188 1.72 -10.20 -6.29
C ALA A 188 0.34 -10.17 -5.66
N ALA A 189 0.32 -10.20 -4.33
CA ALA A 189 -0.88 -10.04 -3.52
C ALA A 189 -0.66 -8.92 -2.52
N GLN A 190 -1.55 -7.95 -2.50
CA GLN A 190 -1.52 -6.84 -1.56
C GLN A 190 -2.80 -6.87 -0.73
N PRO A 191 -2.82 -7.59 0.41
CA PRO A 191 -3.89 -7.41 1.39
C PRO A 191 -3.79 -6.01 1.99
N PHE A 192 -4.92 -5.37 2.25
CA PHE A 192 -4.94 -4.09 2.95
C PHE A 192 -6.11 -3.98 3.90
N TYR A 193 -5.88 -3.26 4.99
CA TYR A 193 -6.88 -2.95 5.99
C TYR A 193 -6.70 -1.53 6.51
N PHE A 194 -7.81 -0.93 6.93
CA PHE A 194 -7.87 0.40 7.51
C PHE A 194 -8.83 0.40 8.69
N MET A 195 -8.37 0.84 9.86
CA MET A 195 -9.19 1.00 11.05
C MET A 195 -9.28 2.49 11.39
N GLN A 196 -10.47 3.06 11.26
CA GLN A 196 -10.73 4.47 11.52
C GLN A 196 -10.70 4.76 13.02
N MET A 197 -10.00 5.84 13.42
CA MET A 197 -9.82 6.25 14.81
C MET A 197 -10.51 7.58 15.14
N GLY A 198 -11.21 8.19 14.17
CA GLY A 198 -11.80 9.52 14.30
C GLY A 198 -10.84 10.65 13.94
N GLY A 199 -11.39 11.85 13.69
CA GLY A 199 -10.61 13.04 13.30
C GLY A 199 -9.78 12.85 12.01
N GLY A 200 -10.20 11.93 11.13
CA GLY A 200 -9.49 11.58 9.90
C GLY A 200 -8.27 10.67 10.12
N TYR A 201 -7.92 10.30 11.35
CA TYR A 201 -6.84 9.35 11.63
C TYR A 201 -7.29 7.91 11.44
N TYR A 202 -6.38 7.06 10.98
CA TYR A 202 -6.62 5.63 10.82
C TYR A 202 -5.33 4.82 10.98
N LEU A 203 -5.47 3.60 11.48
CA LEU A 203 -4.43 2.58 11.37
C LEU A 203 -4.56 1.87 10.03
N ARG A 204 -3.43 1.41 9.51
CA ARG A 204 -3.38 0.74 8.21
C ARG A 204 -2.34 -0.38 8.15
N GLY A 205 -2.56 -1.31 7.25
CA GLY A 205 -1.53 -2.19 6.71
C GLY A 205 -1.88 -2.47 5.26
N ALA A 206 -0.88 -2.34 4.39
CA ALA A 206 -1.02 -2.61 2.95
C ALA A 206 0.30 -3.17 2.38
N PRO A 207 0.88 -4.21 3.01
CA PRO A 207 2.10 -4.83 2.53
C PRO A 207 1.86 -5.50 1.17
N VAL A 208 2.89 -5.53 0.32
CA VAL A 208 2.84 -6.24 -0.96
C VAL A 208 3.64 -7.55 -0.84
N TRP A 209 2.96 -8.67 -0.99
CA TRP A 209 3.59 -9.98 -1.11
C TRP A 209 3.96 -10.20 -2.57
N VAL A 210 5.21 -10.50 -2.83
CA VAL A 210 5.72 -10.67 -4.20
C VAL A 210 6.29 -12.08 -4.35
N PHE A 211 5.91 -12.73 -5.44
CA PHE A 211 6.39 -14.05 -5.83
C PHE A 211 6.91 -13.93 -7.26
N ASP A 212 8.22 -14.01 -7.42
CA ASP A 212 8.87 -14.14 -8.71
C ASP A 212 8.92 -15.64 -9.07
N LEU A 213 8.04 -16.02 -9.97
CA LEU A 213 7.87 -17.43 -10.36
C LEU A 213 8.95 -17.89 -11.35
N GLU A 214 9.61 -16.96 -12.04
CA GLU A 214 10.71 -17.30 -12.95
C GLU A 214 11.99 -17.61 -12.17
N ASN A 215 12.28 -16.80 -11.13
CA ASN A 215 13.50 -16.95 -10.35
C ASN A 215 13.29 -17.74 -9.06
N ASP A 216 12.06 -18.21 -8.78
CA ASP A 216 11.68 -18.95 -7.57
C ASP A 216 12.08 -18.20 -6.29
N THR A 217 11.83 -16.87 -6.27
CA THR A 217 12.08 -16.01 -5.12
C THR A 217 10.79 -15.34 -4.63
N TYR A 218 10.76 -14.99 -3.37
CA TYR A 218 9.61 -14.27 -2.82
C TYR A 218 9.97 -13.48 -1.56
N HIS A 219 9.13 -12.50 -1.24
CA HIS A 219 9.09 -11.88 0.08
C HIS A 219 7.64 -11.58 0.50
N ILE A 220 7.36 -11.80 1.78
CA ILE A 220 6.05 -11.67 2.39
C ILE A 220 6.19 -10.76 3.62
N PRO A 221 6.04 -9.44 3.45
CA PRO A 221 6.06 -8.51 4.57
C PRO A 221 4.71 -8.46 5.30
N VAL A 222 4.75 -8.01 6.57
CA VAL A 222 3.61 -7.52 7.34
C VAL A 222 3.85 -6.06 7.68
N GLY A 223 2.80 -5.27 7.78
CA GLY A 223 2.92 -3.84 8.03
C GLY A 223 1.82 -3.34 8.96
N LEU A 224 2.18 -2.38 9.80
CA LEU A 224 1.24 -1.61 10.60
C LEU A 224 1.69 -0.16 10.61
N GLY A 225 0.84 0.71 10.14
CA GLY A 225 1.11 2.14 9.99
C GLY A 225 -0.04 3.00 10.47
N ILE A 226 0.18 4.29 10.41
CA ILE A 226 -0.80 5.32 10.72
C ILE A 226 -0.95 6.27 9.54
N GLY A 227 -2.15 6.74 9.31
CA GLY A 227 -2.43 7.76 8.31
C GLY A 227 -3.43 8.78 8.78
N LYS A 228 -3.52 9.86 8.02
CA LYS A 228 -4.50 10.93 8.22
C LYS A 228 -5.08 11.37 6.89
N VAL A 229 -6.40 11.39 6.83
CA VAL A 229 -7.18 12.03 5.76
C VAL A 229 -7.62 13.40 6.22
N PHE A 230 -7.49 14.40 5.36
CA PHE A 230 -8.01 15.73 5.60
C PHE A 230 -8.43 16.36 4.27
N LYS A 231 -9.33 17.35 4.33
CA LYS A 231 -9.83 18.05 3.17
C LYS A 231 -9.34 19.51 3.17
N SER A 232 -8.90 19.98 2.01
CA SER A 232 -8.61 21.40 1.78
C SER A 232 -9.22 21.83 0.45
N GLY A 233 -10.15 22.75 0.47
CA GLY A 233 -10.96 23.10 -0.69
C GLY A 233 -11.74 21.89 -1.23
N ASN A 234 -11.57 21.60 -2.52
CA ASN A 234 -12.20 20.46 -3.20
C ASN A 234 -11.30 19.21 -3.27
N THR A 235 -10.10 19.27 -2.69
CA THR A 235 -9.14 18.19 -2.70
C THR A 235 -9.14 17.44 -1.36
N VAL A 236 -9.18 16.13 -1.44
CA VAL A 236 -8.96 15.24 -0.29
C VAL A 236 -7.51 14.81 -0.30
N PHE A 237 -6.84 15.05 0.81
CA PHE A 237 -5.46 14.62 1.05
C PHE A 237 -5.44 13.43 2.00
N ASN A 238 -4.50 12.53 1.75
CA ASN A 238 -4.27 11.38 2.60
C ASN A 238 -2.77 11.15 2.72
N VAL A 239 -2.25 11.24 3.95
CA VAL A 239 -0.84 11.04 4.26
C VAL A 239 -0.71 9.84 5.19
N PHE A 240 0.35 9.06 5.03
CA PHE A 240 0.58 7.91 5.89
C PHE A 240 2.06 7.52 5.97
N ALA A 241 2.38 6.79 7.04
CA ALA A 241 3.64 6.08 7.19
C ALA A 241 3.37 4.67 7.74
N GLU A 242 3.98 3.66 7.13
CA GLU A 242 3.78 2.24 7.41
C GLU A 242 5.12 1.51 7.40
N PRO A 243 5.73 1.25 8.56
CA PRO A 243 6.82 0.29 8.67
C PRO A 243 6.32 -1.12 8.31
N GLN A 244 7.11 -1.84 7.51
CA GLN A 244 6.82 -3.19 7.05
C GLN A 244 8.03 -4.09 7.29
N PHE A 245 7.79 -5.27 7.86
CA PHE A 245 8.81 -6.28 8.16
C PHE A 245 8.52 -7.55 7.39
N THR A 246 9.51 -8.08 6.70
CA THR A 246 9.40 -9.35 5.99
C THR A 246 9.44 -10.50 6.99
N ILE A 247 8.39 -11.32 7.00
CA ILE A 247 8.27 -12.49 7.88
C ILE A 247 8.69 -13.78 7.20
N LEU A 248 8.60 -13.82 5.86
CA LEU A 248 9.04 -14.95 5.05
C LEU A 248 9.68 -14.43 3.76
N HIS A 249 10.81 -14.99 3.38
CA HIS A 249 11.45 -14.69 2.10
C HIS A 249 12.25 -15.88 1.56
N LYS A 250 12.53 -15.85 0.27
CA LYS A 250 13.44 -16.76 -0.42
C LYS A 250 14.23 -15.96 -1.45
N GLY A 251 15.55 -16.17 -1.48
CA GLY A 251 16.50 -15.48 -2.34
C GLY A 251 17.20 -14.31 -1.67
N ASP A 252 18.31 -13.89 -2.27
CA ASP A 252 19.06 -12.71 -1.84
C ASP A 252 18.46 -11.42 -2.42
N GLY A 253 18.79 -10.28 -1.80
CA GLY A 253 18.28 -8.99 -2.24
C GLY A 253 16.80 -8.72 -1.89
N GLN A 254 16.16 -9.59 -1.10
CA GLN A 254 14.78 -9.38 -0.68
C GLN A 254 14.69 -8.37 0.46
N PRO A 255 13.76 -7.40 0.40
CA PRO A 255 13.53 -6.45 1.50
C PRO A 255 13.30 -7.17 2.83
N GLN A 256 14.08 -6.83 3.88
CA GLN A 256 13.86 -7.35 5.23
C GLN A 256 13.04 -6.37 6.06
N PHE A 257 13.34 -5.09 5.92
CA PHE A 257 12.56 -3.99 6.45
C PHE A 257 12.36 -2.95 5.36
N GLN A 258 11.19 -2.32 5.35
CA GLN A 258 10.90 -1.18 4.50
C GLN A 258 9.97 -0.19 5.20
N LEU A 259 10.20 1.11 4.98
CA LEU A 259 9.29 2.16 5.38
C LEU A 259 8.50 2.62 4.17
N PHE A 260 7.20 2.35 4.17
CA PHE A 260 6.28 2.82 3.14
C PHE A 260 5.62 4.11 3.58
N VAL A 261 5.86 5.19 2.86
CA VAL A 261 5.21 6.48 3.09
C VAL A 261 4.45 6.90 1.85
N GLY A 262 3.34 7.62 2.05
CA GLY A 262 2.53 8.09 0.95
C GLY A 262 1.87 9.43 1.21
N PHE A 263 1.73 10.19 0.12
CA PHE A 263 0.96 11.41 0.03
C PHE A 263 0.03 11.29 -1.17
N ASN A 264 -1.26 11.21 -0.90
CA ASN A 264 -2.30 11.05 -1.92
C ASN A 264 -3.15 12.31 -2.00
N MET A 265 -3.48 12.69 -3.23
CA MET A 265 -4.40 13.76 -3.56
C MET A 265 -5.54 13.19 -4.40
N GLN A 266 -6.78 13.49 -4.02
CA GLN A 266 -7.97 13.05 -4.75
C GLN A 266 -8.85 14.25 -5.06
N PHE A 267 -9.33 14.34 -6.30
CA PHE A 267 -10.17 15.39 -6.78
C PHE A 267 -11.28 14.87 -7.70
N LYS A 268 -12.44 15.53 -7.65
CA LYS A 268 -13.59 15.25 -8.50
C LYS A 268 -13.41 15.89 -9.88
#